data_ee2116221fe0685e406ea735bfc21f3e
#
_entry.id   ee2116221fe0685e406ea735bfc21f3e
#
_cell.length_a   1.000
_cell.length_b   1.000
_cell.length_c   1.000
_cell.angle_alpha   90.00
_cell.angle_beta   90.00
_cell.angle_gamma   90.00
#
_symmetry.space_group_name_H-M   'P 1'
#
loop_
_entity.id
_entity.type
_entity.pdbx_description
1 polymer ?
#
loop_
_entity_poly.entity_id
_entity_poly.type
_entity_poly.pdbx_seq_one_letter_code
_entity_poly.pdbx_strand_id
1 'polypeptide(L)'
;VAAPAEYTDWARRFLSSPGGLDHKWIAVQAGASDVMKAWRPQHFGVTLARFSKQWDGGILFIGSSSEQDTIDEVIRAYREAGGRSAIKNAAGHTTLAQLVALLADCRLLLTNDTGPMHLAVGVQTPVIDLSVGHVDFQETGPYGPGHWVMQPDLECAPCGFEQVCSHHA
;
A
#
# COMPACT_ATOMS: atom_id res chain seq x y z
N VAL A 1 -7.92 -11.52 -12.87
CA VAL A 1 -7.39 -11.05 -14.16
C VAL A 1 -5.89 -11.27 -14.15
N ALA A 2 -5.29 -11.90 -15.15
CA ALA A 2 -3.85 -12.08 -15.22
C ALA A 2 -3.23 -10.89 -15.99
N ALA A 3 -2.08 -10.41 -15.52
CA ALA A 3 -1.31 -9.43 -16.28
C ALA A 3 -0.75 -10.08 -17.56
N PRO A 4 -0.66 -9.35 -18.70
CA PRO A 4 -0.01 -9.85 -19.91
C PRO A 4 1.45 -10.27 -19.65
N ALA A 5 1.92 -11.31 -20.36
CA ALA A 5 3.24 -11.92 -20.10
C ALA A 5 4.40 -10.90 -20.16
N GLU A 6 4.36 -9.97 -21.11
CA GLU A 6 5.39 -8.92 -21.26
C GLU A 6 5.55 -8.05 -20.01
N TYR A 7 4.44 -7.71 -19.35
CA TYR A 7 4.45 -6.92 -18.10
C TYR A 7 4.83 -7.76 -16.88
N THR A 8 4.49 -9.06 -16.88
CA THR A 8 4.93 -9.98 -15.84
C THR A 8 6.45 -10.13 -15.84
N ASP A 9 7.07 -10.30 -17.01
CA ASP A 9 8.53 -10.38 -17.13
C ASP A 9 9.20 -9.05 -16.78
N TRP A 10 8.58 -7.93 -17.13
CA TRP A 10 9.06 -6.60 -16.72
C TRP A 10 9.00 -6.45 -15.19
N ALA A 11 7.89 -6.81 -14.54
CA ALA A 11 7.73 -6.72 -13.10
C ALA A 11 8.76 -7.56 -12.36
N ARG A 12 9.00 -8.80 -12.78
CA ARG A 12 10.02 -9.67 -12.21
C ARG A 12 11.42 -9.06 -12.33
N ARG A 13 11.78 -8.51 -13.49
CA ARG A 13 13.06 -7.80 -13.64
C ARG A 13 13.13 -6.56 -12.77
N PHE A 14 12.06 -5.78 -12.68
CA PHE A 14 12.00 -4.62 -11.79
C PHE A 14 12.18 -5.01 -10.33
N LEU A 15 11.55 -6.10 -9.88
CA LEU A 15 11.60 -6.57 -8.50
C LEU A 15 12.87 -7.36 -8.18
N SER A 16 13.61 -7.86 -9.17
CA SER A 16 14.85 -8.58 -8.94
C SER A 16 15.88 -7.70 -8.22
N SER A 17 16.62 -8.31 -7.29
CA SER A 17 17.71 -7.66 -6.57
C SER A 17 19.07 -8.15 -7.09
N PRO A 18 20.13 -7.33 -7.03
CA PRO A 18 21.50 -7.81 -7.28
C PRO A 18 21.82 -8.94 -6.31
N GLY A 19 22.12 -10.14 -6.87
CA GLY A 19 22.43 -11.34 -6.07
C GLY A 19 21.43 -12.48 -6.22
N GLY A 20 20.36 -12.34 -7.05
CA GLY A 20 19.49 -13.44 -7.46
C GLY A 20 18.60 -14.01 -6.34
N LEU A 21 18.46 -13.30 -5.24
CA LEU A 21 17.49 -13.67 -4.21
C LEU A 21 16.10 -13.30 -4.74
N ASP A 22 15.24 -14.30 -4.88
CA ASP A 22 13.80 -14.11 -5.09
C ASP A 22 13.22 -13.44 -3.83
N HIS A 23 13.45 -12.13 -3.70
CA HIS A 23 12.87 -11.38 -2.60
C HIS A 23 11.35 -11.37 -2.74
N LYS A 24 10.69 -11.80 -1.70
CA LYS A 24 9.26 -11.57 -1.55
C LYS A 24 9.06 -10.07 -1.36
N TRP A 25 8.07 -9.49 -2.04
CA TRP A 25 7.76 -8.07 -1.94
C TRP A 25 6.38 -7.86 -1.34
N ILE A 26 6.27 -6.84 -0.50
CA ILE A 26 4.98 -6.25 -0.15
C ILE A 26 4.88 -4.90 -0.83
N ALA A 27 3.72 -4.62 -1.42
CA ALA A 27 3.40 -3.31 -1.96
C ALA A 27 2.83 -2.40 -0.87
N VAL A 28 3.14 -1.11 -0.93
CA VAL A 28 2.63 -0.09 0.00
C VAL A 28 2.14 1.11 -0.80
N GLN A 29 0.88 1.45 -0.63
CA GLN A 29 0.25 2.68 -1.12
C GLN A 29 -0.05 3.58 0.08
N ALA A 30 0.84 4.51 0.38
CA ALA A 30 0.69 5.39 1.54
C ALA A 30 -0.08 6.67 1.24
N GLY A 31 -0.19 7.05 -0.04
CA GLY A 31 -0.98 8.20 -0.46
C GLY A 31 -2.48 7.92 -0.44
N ALA A 32 -3.25 8.98 -0.53
CA ALA A 32 -4.68 8.97 -0.79
C ALA A 32 -5.10 10.24 -1.54
N SER A 33 -6.19 10.18 -2.28
CA SER A 33 -6.73 11.35 -3.00
C SER A 33 -7.30 12.41 -2.05
N ASP A 34 -7.64 12.02 -0.83
CA ASP A 34 -8.16 12.87 0.23
C ASP A 34 -7.33 12.63 1.51
N VAL A 35 -6.86 13.72 2.12
CA VAL A 35 -6.12 13.66 3.38
C VAL A 35 -6.91 12.99 4.51
N MET A 36 -8.23 13.09 4.48
CA MET A 36 -9.13 12.45 5.45
C MET A 36 -9.15 10.91 5.32
N LYS A 37 -8.72 10.39 4.19
CA LYS A 37 -8.57 8.94 3.94
C LYS A 37 -7.14 8.44 4.19
N ALA A 38 -6.20 9.34 4.42
CA ALA A 38 -4.80 9.00 4.55
C ALA A 38 -4.43 8.64 5.99
N TRP A 39 -3.92 7.44 6.21
CA TRP A 39 -3.22 7.15 7.45
C TRP A 39 -1.88 7.90 7.49
N ARG A 40 -1.48 8.37 8.66
CA ARG A 40 -0.29 9.25 8.79
C ARG A 40 0.98 8.54 8.31
N PRO A 41 1.84 9.20 7.53
CA PRO A 41 3.09 8.62 7.01
C PRO A 41 3.99 8.03 8.10
N GLN A 42 4.06 8.68 9.26
CA GLN A 42 4.86 8.23 10.41
C GLN A 42 4.37 6.88 10.93
N HIS A 43 3.06 6.65 10.95
CA HIS A 43 2.48 5.38 11.40
C HIS A 43 2.78 4.26 10.39
N PHE A 44 2.71 4.53 9.08
CA PHE A 44 3.19 3.58 8.07
C PHE A 44 4.64 3.19 8.32
N GLY A 45 5.53 4.19 8.48
CA GLY A 45 6.96 3.97 8.68
C GLY A 45 7.25 3.10 9.89
N VAL A 46 6.69 3.43 11.05
CA VAL A 46 6.88 2.67 12.31
C VAL A 46 6.31 1.26 12.19
N THR A 47 5.14 1.09 11.57
CA THR A 47 4.50 -0.22 11.38
C THR A 47 5.33 -1.10 10.45
N LEU A 48 5.77 -0.57 9.32
CA LEU A 48 6.65 -1.28 8.38
C LEU A 48 7.99 -1.66 9.03
N ALA A 49 8.57 -0.79 9.89
CA ALA A 49 9.80 -1.09 10.61
C ALA A 49 9.63 -2.24 11.63
N ARG A 50 8.49 -2.29 12.31
CA ARG A 50 8.15 -3.41 13.20
C ARG A 50 7.95 -4.71 12.42
N PHE A 51 7.20 -4.64 11.32
CA PHE A 51 6.98 -5.77 10.43
C PHE A 51 8.28 -6.31 9.84
N SER A 52 9.20 -5.44 9.42
CA SER A 52 10.49 -5.83 8.81
C SER A 52 11.40 -6.65 9.72
N LYS A 53 11.16 -6.69 11.03
CA LYS A 53 11.90 -7.55 11.97
C LYS A 53 11.59 -9.04 11.78
N GLN A 54 10.45 -9.36 11.17
CA GLN A 54 9.96 -10.72 10.93
C GLN A 54 9.79 -11.01 9.43
N TRP A 55 10.18 -10.06 8.58
CA TRP A 55 10.02 -10.12 7.15
C TRP A 55 11.38 -10.09 6.45
N ASP A 56 11.68 -11.13 5.71
CA ASP A 56 12.93 -11.32 4.95
C ASP A 56 12.86 -10.75 3.52
N GLY A 57 11.78 -10.10 3.15
CA GLY A 57 11.54 -9.53 1.82
C GLY A 57 11.75 -8.02 1.74
N GLY A 58 11.39 -7.47 0.58
CA GLY A 58 11.43 -6.04 0.29
C GLY A 58 10.10 -5.33 0.45
N ILE A 59 10.16 -4.00 0.43
CA ILE A 59 9.03 -3.09 0.44
C ILE A 59 9.03 -2.33 -0.89
N LEU A 60 7.92 -2.41 -1.62
CA LEU A 60 7.68 -1.70 -2.87
C LEU A 60 6.69 -0.58 -2.63
N PHE A 61 7.12 0.68 -2.72
CA PHE A 61 6.19 1.81 -2.74
C PHE A 61 5.60 1.99 -4.13
N ILE A 62 4.27 2.19 -4.18
CA ILE A 62 3.50 2.48 -5.39
C ILE A 62 2.69 3.76 -5.18
N GLY A 63 2.28 4.40 -6.25
CA GLY A 63 1.51 5.63 -6.23
C GLY A 63 1.71 6.49 -7.45
N SER A 64 1.13 7.68 -7.42
CA SER A 64 1.37 8.74 -8.40
C SER A 64 2.65 9.52 -8.10
N SER A 65 3.11 10.32 -9.05
CA SER A 65 4.24 11.24 -8.84
C SER A 65 3.97 12.32 -7.78
N SER A 66 2.71 12.69 -7.58
CA SER A 66 2.31 13.69 -6.57
C SER A 66 2.37 13.16 -5.13
N GLU A 67 2.50 11.85 -4.95
CA GLU A 67 2.58 11.20 -3.63
C GLU A 67 4.03 10.99 -3.16
N GLN A 68 5.02 11.48 -3.92
CA GLN A 68 6.43 11.25 -3.64
C GLN A 68 6.83 11.79 -2.25
N ASP A 69 6.39 12.99 -1.89
CA ASP A 69 6.71 13.60 -0.58
C ASP A 69 6.18 12.74 0.58
N THR A 70 4.96 12.21 0.44
CA THR A 70 4.37 11.29 1.43
C THR A 70 5.18 10.00 1.54
N ILE A 71 5.61 9.43 0.42
CA ILE A 71 6.43 8.22 0.40
C ILE A 71 7.79 8.48 1.07
N ASP A 72 8.42 9.62 0.81
CA ASP A 72 9.70 9.99 1.41
C ASP A 72 9.58 10.17 2.93
N GLU A 73 8.46 10.71 3.41
CA GLU A 73 8.16 10.76 4.85
C GLU A 73 8.02 9.37 5.47
N VAL A 74 7.32 8.45 4.80
CA VAL A 74 7.19 7.06 5.26
C VAL A 74 8.55 6.38 5.32
N ILE A 75 9.37 6.53 4.27
CA ILE A 75 10.71 5.93 4.19
C ILE A 75 11.61 6.48 5.31
N ARG A 76 11.56 7.79 5.57
CA ARG A 76 12.29 8.43 6.66
C ARG A 76 11.89 7.83 8.01
N ALA A 77 10.60 7.84 8.34
CA ALA A 77 10.07 7.28 9.58
C ALA A 77 10.39 5.77 9.72
N TYR A 78 10.33 5.02 8.61
CA TYR A 78 10.73 3.63 8.56
C TYR A 78 12.21 3.43 8.96
N ARG A 79 13.11 4.23 8.40
CA ARG A 79 14.55 4.14 8.70
C ARG A 79 14.86 4.57 10.12
N GLU A 80 14.27 5.65 10.61
CA GLU A 80 14.39 6.14 11.99
C GLU A 80 13.93 5.10 13.02
N ALA A 81 12.86 4.34 12.68
CA ALA A 81 12.36 3.25 13.52
C ALA A 81 13.18 1.94 13.41
N GLY A 82 14.29 1.94 12.67
CA GLY A 82 15.21 0.81 12.55
C GLY A 82 14.86 -0.18 11.43
N GLY A 83 14.04 0.20 10.48
CA GLY A 83 13.71 -0.61 9.30
C GLY A 83 14.91 -0.85 8.38
N ARG A 84 15.11 -2.11 7.95
CA ARG A 84 16.31 -2.53 7.18
C ARG A 84 16.02 -3.27 5.89
N SER A 85 14.77 -3.63 5.59
CA SER A 85 14.39 -4.29 4.33
C SER A 85 14.81 -3.44 3.12
N ALA A 86 15.03 -4.12 2.01
CA ALA A 86 15.22 -3.45 0.71
C ALA A 86 13.96 -2.64 0.36
N ILE A 87 14.17 -1.47 -0.21
CA ILE A 87 13.09 -0.58 -0.66
C ILE A 87 13.22 -0.36 -2.16
N LYS A 88 12.10 -0.45 -2.86
CA LYS A 88 11.93 0.07 -4.23
C LYS A 88 10.79 1.06 -4.25
N ASN A 89 10.93 2.08 -5.07
CA ASN A 89 9.89 3.07 -5.30
C ASN A 89 9.52 3.09 -6.78
N ALA A 90 8.27 2.76 -7.08
CA ALA A 90 7.69 2.73 -8.42
C ALA A 90 6.67 3.87 -8.63
N ALA A 91 6.47 4.74 -7.63
CA ALA A 91 5.50 5.83 -7.70
C ALA A 91 5.83 6.81 -8.82
N GLY A 92 4.86 7.09 -9.68
CA GLY A 92 5.02 7.95 -10.86
C GLY A 92 5.80 7.33 -12.02
N HIS A 93 6.29 6.08 -11.89
CA HIS A 93 7.16 5.44 -12.87
C HIS A 93 6.53 4.21 -13.55
N THR A 94 5.24 3.97 -13.35
CA THR A 94 4.55 2.82 -13.91
C THR A 94 3.32 3.22 -14.73
N THR A 95 3.10 2.51 -15.83
CA THR A 95 1.78 2.48 -16.47
C THR A 95 0.83 1.64 -15.62
N LEU A 96 -0.48 1.75 -15.87
CA LEU A 96 -1.47 0.92 -15.18
C LEU A 96 -1.22 -0.58 -15.35
N ALA A 97 -0.82 -1.02 -16.55
CA ALA A 97 -0.52 -2.42 -16.83
C ALA A 97 0.73 -2.91 -16.06
N GLN A 98 1.74 -2.06 -15.94
CA GLN A 98 2.93 -2.34 -15.13
C GLN A 98 2.60 -2.40 -13.64
N LEU A 99 1.76 -1.49 -13.13
CA LEU A 99 1.29 -1.53 -11.76
C LEU A 99 0.54 -2.83 -11.44
N VAL A 100 -0.37 -3.24 -12.32
CA VAL A 100 -1.10 -4.52 -12.18
C VAL A 100 -0.14 -5.70 -12.13
N ALA A 101 0.90 -5.72 -12.97
CA ALA A 101 1.90 -6.78 -12.97
C ALA A 101 2.77 -6.78 -11.69
N LEU A 102 3.14 -5.62 -11.18
CA LEU A 102 3.85 -5.51 -9.89
C LEU A 102 3.01 -6.04 -8.74
N LEU A 103 1.72 -5.63 -8.69
CA LEU A 103 0.80 -6.10 -7.66
C LEU A 103 0.62 -7.62 -7.71
N ALA A 104 0.50 -8.21 -8.91
CA ALA A 104 0.36 -9.66 -9.08
C ALA A 104 1.59 -10.44 -8.58
N ASP A 105 2.77 -9.83 -8.53
CA ASP A 105 4.02 -10.46 -8.06
C ASP A 105 4.32 -10.15 -6.58
N CYS A 106 3.51 -9.30 -5.94
CA CYS A 106 3.61 -8.99 -4.51
C CYS A 106 2.83 -10.01 -3.66
N ARG A 107 3.29 -10.20 -2.41
CA ARG A 107 2.64 -11.07 -1.44
C ARG A 107 1.45 -10.41 -0.73
N LEU A 108 1.45 -9.08 -0.70
CA LEU A 108 0.46 -8.28 0.02
C LEU A 108 0.50 -6.86 -0.51
N LEU A 109 -0.65 -6.18 -0.49
CA LEU A 109 -0.75 -4.73 -0.58
C LEU A 109 -1.22 -4.18 0.78
N LEU A 110 -0.45 -3.25 1.36
CA LEU A 110 -0.88 -2.39 2.46
C LEU A 110 -1.26 -1.02 1.87
N THR A 111 -2.48 -0.58 2.09
CA THR A 111 -2.99 0.61 1.41
C THR A 111 -4.01 1.36 2.25
N ASN A 112 -4.18 2.66 1.97
CA ASN A 112 -5.42 3.36 2.29
C ASN A 112 -6.51 2.94 1.27
N ASP A 113 -7.78 3.27 1.55
CA ASP A 113 -8.91 3.05 0.62
C ASP A 113 -8.71 3.86 -0.68
N THR A 114 -8.08 3.23 -1.68
CA THR A 114 -7.65 3.86 -2.94
C THR A 114 -7.76 2.93 -4.13
N GLY A 115 -7.68 3.48 -5.36
CA GLY A 115 -7.79 2.72 -6.61
C GLY A 115 -6.86 1.49 -6.72
N PRO A 116 -5.57 1.55 -6.35
CA PRO A 116 -4.67 0.39 -6.36
C PRO A 116 -5.15 -0.82 -5.57
N MET A 117 -5.97 -0.62 -4.52
CA MET A 117 -6.62 -1.68 -3.77
C MET A 117 -7.46 -2.59 -4.69
N HIS A 118 -8.31 -2.00 -5.52
CA HIS A 118 -9.16 -2.76 -6.45
C HIS A 118 -8.37 -3.48 -7.52
N LEU A 119 -7.23 -2.92 -7.96
CA LEU A 119 -6.32 -3.60 -8.88
C LEU A 119 -5.68 -4.84 -8.22
N ALA A 120 -5.24 -4.72 -6.97
CA ALA A 120 -4.69 -5.84 -6.21
C ALA A 120 -5.72 -6.96 -6.03
N VAL A 121 -6.96 -6.61 -5.66
CA VAL A 121 -8.10 -7.55 -5.60
C VAL A 121 -8.30 -8.24 -6.94
N GLY A 122 -8.28 -7.48 -8.04
CA GLY A 122 -8.47 -8.02 -9.39
C GLY A 122 -7.41 -9.04 -9.83
N VAL A 123 -6.20 -8.96 -9.28
CA VAL A 123 -5.11 -9.94 -9.52
C VAL A 123 -4.91 -10.91 -8.36
N GLN A 124 -5.85 -10.96 -7.42
CA GLN A 124 -5.86 -11.87 -6.27
C GLN A 124 -4.68 -11.67 -5.29
N THR A 125 -4.11 -10.48 -5.26
CA THR A 125 -3.13 -10.11 -4.24
C THR A 125 -3.86 -9.78 -2.95
N PRO A 126 -3.52 -10.39 -1.80
CA PRO A 126 -4.08 -10.05 -0.52
C PRO A 126 -3.92 -8.56 -0.21
N VAL A 127 -4.92 -7.97 0.44
CA VAL A 127 -4.93 -6.54 0.79
C VAL A 127 -5.13 -6.38 2.28
N ILE A 128 -4.39 -5.47 2.89
CA ILE A 128 -4.73 -4.83 4.16
C ILE A 128 -5.13 -3.39 3.82
N ASP A 129 -6.40 -3.10 3.97
CA ASP A 129 -6.98 -1.78 3.78
C ASP A 129 -7.03 -1.04 5.12
N LEU A 130 -6.44 0.15 5.15
CA LEU A 130 -6.48 1.06 6.29
C LEU A 130 -7.61 2.06 6.08
N SER A 131 -8.81 1.66 6.45
CA SER A 131 -9.99 2.52 6.41
C SER A 131 -10.02 3.41 7.66
N VAL A 132 -9.61 4.66 7.52
CA VAL A 132 -9.47 5.58 8.66
C VAL A 132 -10.78 6.23 9.14
N GLY A 133 -11.91 5.66 8.78
CA GLY A 133 -13.24 6.04 9.33
C GLY A 133 -14.04 7.04 8.51
N HIS A 134 -13.48 7.55 7.41
CA HIS A 134 -14.16 8.55 6.57
C HIS A 134 -15.15 7.93 5.57
N VAL A 135 -14.92 6.69 5.17
CA VAL A 135 -15.74 5.94 4.21
C VAL A 135 -16.27 4.65 4.81
N ASP A 136 -17.41 4.20 4.30
CA ASP A 136 -17.92 2.88 4.62
C ASP A 136 -17.16 1.83 3.79
N PHE A 137 -16.32 1.06 4.44
CA PHE A 137 -15.55 0.00 3.77
C PHE A 137 -16.46 -1.10 3.18
N GLN A 138 -17.69 -1.23 3.62
CA GLN A 138 -18.65 -2.17 3.04
C GLN A 138 -19.04 -1.79 1.61
N GLU A 139 -18.96 -0.48 1.28
CA GLU A 139 -19.24 0.04 -0.05
C GLU A 139 -17.97 0.13 -0.93
N THR A 140 -16.84 0.54 -0.34
CA THR A 140 -15.62 0.89 -1.09
C THR A 140 -14.44 -0.04 -0.84
N GLY A 141 -14.47 -0.87 0.18
CA GLY A 141 -13.39 -1.75 0.58
C GLY A 141 -13.08 -2.88 -0.42
N PRO A 142 -12.09 -3.72 -0.12
CA PRO A 142 -11.66 -4.79 -0.99
C PRO A 142 -12.73 -5.87 -1.12
N TYR A 143 -13.13 -6.18 -2.36
CA TYR A 143 -14.18 -7.15 -2.65
C TYR A 143 -13.67 -8.58 -2.57
N GLY A 144 -14.44 -9.46 -1.91
CA GLY A 144 -14.17 -10.90 -1.83
C GLY A 144 -13.37 -11.33 -0.59
N PRO A 145 -13.06 -12.62 -0.48
CA PRO A 145 -12.33 -13.17 0.66
C PRO A 145 -10.81 -12.96 0.54
N GLY A 146 -10.10 -13.08 1.67
CA GLY A 146 -8.62 -13.03 1.69
C GLY A 146 -8.06 -11.62 1.83
N HIS A 147 -8.88 -10.66 2.21
CA HIS A 147 -8.50 -9.28 2.49
C HIS A 147 -8.84 -8.92 3.94
N TRP A 148 -8.17 -7.91 4.47
CA TRP A 148 -8.41 -7.38 5.81
C TRP A 148 -8.67 -5.89 5.74
N VAL A 149 -9.68 -5.42 6.48
CA VAL A 149 -9.96 -4.01 6.67
C VAL A 149 -9.65 -3.65 8.11
N MET A 150 -8.82 -2.66 8.30
CA MET A 150 -8.46 -2.10 9.58
C MET A 150 -9.18 -0.76 9.73
N GLN A 151 -10.32 -0.76 10.43
CA GLN A 151 -11.08 0.44 10.72
C GLN A 151 -11.10 0.67 12.24
N PRO A 152 -10.96 1.93 12.70
CA PRO A 152 -11.11 2.23 14.12
C PRO A 152 -12.56 2.00 14.57
N ASP A 153 -12.73 1.44 15.76
CA ASP A 153 -14.04 1.28 16.41
C ASP A 153 -14.43 2.62 17.06
N LEU A 154 -15.05 3.49 16.28
CA LEU A 154 -15.51 4.81 16.70
C LEU A 154 -17.02 4.92 16.44
N GLU A 155 -17.76 5.45 17.40
CA GLU A 155 -19.22 5.67 17.27
C GLU A 155 -19.58 6.60 16.08
N CYS A 156 -18.63 7.45 15.65
CA CYS A 156 -18.82 8.37 14.52
C CYS A 156 -18.34 7.80 13.18
N ALA A 157 -17.79 6.58 13.12
CA ALA A 157 -17.37 5.97 11.84
C ALA A 157 -18.51 5.13 11.22
N PRO A 158 -18.74 5.24 9.91
CA PRO A 158 -18.11 6.16 8.94
C PRO A 158 -18.61 7.61 9.08
N CYS A 159 -17.66 8.57 9.10
CA CYS A 159 -17.99 9.99 9.39
C CYS A 159 -18.73 10.71 8.25
N GLY A 160 -18.72 10.20 7.01
CA GLY A 160 -19.19 10.94 5.84
C GLY A 160 -18.35 12.18 5.51
N PHE A 161 -18.58 12.75 4.31
CA PHE A 161 -17.75 13.84 3.78
C PHE A 161 -18.04 15.22 4.39
N GLU A 162 -19.12 15.38 5.13
CA GLU A 162 -19.60 16.69 5.60
C GLU A 162 -19.25 17.02 7.06
N GLN A 163 -18.61 16.09 7.77
CA GLN A 163 -18.34 16.29 9.19
C GLN A 163 -16.89 16.70 9.46
N VAL A 164 -16.73 17.78 10.23
CA VAL A 164 -15.42 18.11 10.81
C VAL A 164 -15.06 17.06 11.85
N CYS A 165 -13.97 16.35 11.63
CA CYS A 165 -13.53 15.29 12.52
C CYS A 165 -13.09 15.85 13.87
N SER A 166 -13.78 15.51 14.95
CA SER A 166 -13.41 15.89 16.32
C SER A 166 -12.21 15.08 16.85
N HIS A 167 -11.80 14.03 16.15
CA HIS A 167 -10.69 13.15 16.51
C HIS A 167 -9.42 13.41 15.69
N HIS A 168 -9.46 14.32 14.71
CA HIS A 168 -8.30 14.81 13.98
C HIS A 168 -7.61 15.91 14.80
N ALA A 169 -6.94 15.52 15.85
CA ALA A 169 -5.99 16.37 16.55
C ALA A 169 -4.56 15.88 16.31
#